data_3fbcc0aa8aecd05de11e713148b1b223
#
_entry.id   3fbcc0aa8aecd05de11e713148b1b223
#
_cell.length_a   1.000
_cell.length_b   1.000
_cell.length_c   1.000
_cell.angle_alpha   90.00
_cell.angle_beta   90.00
_cell.angle_gamma   90.00
#
_symmetry.space_group_name_H-M   'P 1'
#
loop_
_entity.id
_entity.type
_entity.pdbx_description
1 polymer ?
#
loop_
_entity_poly.entity_id
_entity_poly.type
_entity_poly.pdbx_seq_one_letter_code
_entity_poly.pdbx_strand_id
1 'polypeptide(L)'
;MRYQHSWVDDEAPGITAEGQANLEATIRRSVELGINHIETARGYGTSELQLGRILPRLPREEIIVQTKVAPYETAAEFRKTFDHSMSLLQLDHVDLLGLHGINNQEFYDWALRPGGCVDEAEKLRKEGRVKHIGFSTHGPTELIVKAIETGRFDYVNLHYYWIYQNNWAAVEAATRHDMGVFIISPSDKGGQLYKPTQKLVDLCKPLSPMAFNDLFCLSHPQIHTLSLGAAKPSDFDEHVNALKLLDQTNTVLPPILNRLNAAYTQALGAEWLADWSKGLPRWEETPGQINLPIIIWLWNLLKAFDLTEYARMRYNLLGNGGHWFPGLNATNLAEVESAIFEKLSNYAYRDKAIAILKEMHELVGGEAVKRLSQSD
;
A
#
# COMPACT_ATOMS: atom_id res chain seq x y z
N MET A 1 1.17 10.54 -0.58
CA MET A 1 0.74 11.96 -0.63
C MET A 1 1.70 12.78 0.21
N ARG A 2 2.81 13.22 -0.40
CA ARG A 2 3.90 13.89 0.36
C ARG A 2 3.76 15.41 0.40
N TYR A 3 2.78 15.99 -0.30
CA TYR A 3 2.59 17.45 -0.35
C TYR A 3 1.37 17.94 0.44
N GLN A 4 0.69 17.07 1.15
CA GLN A 4 -0.31 17.55 2.10
C GLN A 4 0.39 18.19 3.30
N HIS A 5 -0.18 19.27 3.78
CA HIS A 5 0.41 20.06 4.86
C HIS A 5 -0.16 19.72 6.24
N SER A 6 -1.34 19.12 6.28
CA SER A 6 -2.00 18.71 7.51
C SER A 6 -2.86 17.48 7.27
N TRP A 7 -3.06 16.69 8.31
CA TRP A 7 -4.02 15.58 8.33
C TRP A 7 -5.39 16.02 8.83
N VAL A 8 -5.52 17.25 9.33
CA VAL A 8 -6.80 17.91 9.59
C VAL A 8 -7.17 18.69 8.33
N ASP A 9 -8.36 18.44 7.81
CA ASP A 9 -8.62 18.68 6.40
C ASP A 9 -9.28 20.01 6.00
N ASP A 10 -9.97 20.68 6.89
CA ASP A 10 -10.97 21.60 6.41
C ASP A 10 -10.53 23.07 6.35
N GLU A 11 -9.69 23.45 7.24
CA GLU A 11 -9.39 24.85 7.45
C GLU A 11 -7.89 25.02 7.51
N ALA A 12 -7.30 24.89 6.37
CA ALA A 12 -5.87 24.84 6.24
C ALA A 12 -5.12 26.09 6.70
N PRO A 13 -5.02 26.43 7.97
CA PRO A 13 -4.06 27.43 8.39
C PRO A 13 -2.61 27.02 8.09
N GLY A 14 -2.41 25.77 7.64
CA GLY A 14 -1.10 25.20 7.34
C GLY A 14 -0.73 25.09 5.86
N ILE A 15 -1.59 25.37 4.88
CA ILE A 15 -1.20 25.34 3.46
C ILE A 15 -0.38 26.57 3.13
N THR A 16 0.94 26.41 3.03
CA THR A 16 1.83 27.49 2.61
C THR A 16 1.72 27.76 1.10
N ALA A 17 1.99 29.00 0.67
CA ALA A 17 2.02 29.33 -0.76
C ALA A 17 3.08 28.51 -1.51
N GLU A 18 4.25 28.27 -0.90
CA GLU A 18 5.31 27.44 -1.46
C GLU A 18 4.87 25.98 -1.64
N GLY A 19 4.24 25.38 -0.62
CA GLY A 19 3.75 24.00 -0.71
C GLY A 19 2.65 23.84 -1.73
N GLN A 20 1.73 24.79 -1.86
CA GLN A 20 0.72 24.79 -2.92
C GLN A 20 1.37 24.90 -4.30
N ALA A 21 2.34 25.79 -4.47
CA ALA A 21 3.06 25.96 -5.73
C ALA A 21 3.83 24.68 -6.11
N ASN A 22 4.48 24.01 -5.15
CA ASN A 22 5.15 22.73 -5.37
C ASN A 22 4.18 21.62 -5.78
N LEU A 23 3.02 21.52 -5.13
CA LEU A 23 1.97 20.57 -5.53
C LEU A 23 1.52 20.84 -6.97
N GLU A 24 1.21 22.11 -7.31
CA GLU A 24 0.76 22.47 -8.65
C GLU A 24 1.83 22.16 -9.71
N ALA A 25 3.09 22.47 -9.44
CA ALA A 25 4.20 22.13 -10.32
C ALA A 25 4.36 20.61 -10.50
N THR A 26 4.18 19.85 -9.40
CA THR A 26 4.28 18.37 -9.42
C THR A 26 3.15 17.76 -10.25
N ILE A 27 1.90 18.23 -10.10
CA ILE A 27 0.77 17.75 -10.90
C ILE A 27 0.92 18.13 -12.38
N ARG A 28 1.34 19.36 -12.69
CA ARG A 28 1.60 19.76 -14.09
C ARG A 28 2.68 18.89 -14.71
N ARG A 29 3.78 18.65 -13.98
CA ARG A 29 4.87 17.79 -14.46
C ARG A 29 4.39 16.36 -14.71
N SER A 30 3.52 15.79 -13.87
CA SER A 30 2.97 14.46 -14.10
C SER A 30 2.19 14.41 -15.42
N VAL A 31 1.31 15.37 -15.67
CA VAL A 31 0.52 15.45 -16.91
C VAL A 31 1.42 15.64 -18.14
N GLU A 32 2.44 16.52 -18.09
CA GLU A 32 3.44 16.71 -19.15
C GLU A 32 4.18 15.41 -19.49
N LEU A 33 4.42 14.56 -18.51
CA LEU A 33 5.07 13.26 -18.67
C LEU A 33 4.11 12.14 -19.13
N GLY A 34 2.82 12.44 -19.32
CA GLY A 34 1.79 11.46 -19.67
C GLY A 34 1.24 10.67 -18.48
N ILE A 35 1.61 11.04 -17.24
CA ILE A 35 1.02 10.47 -16.02
C ILE A 35 -0.25 11.26 -15.72
N ASN A 36 -1.39 10.75 -16.15
CA ASN A 36 -2.67 11.45 -16.12
C ASN A 36 -3.64 10.96 -15.01
N HIS A 37 -3.27 9.94 -14.25
CA HIS A 37 -4.07 9.44 -13.12
C HIS A 37 -3.67 10.14 -11.83
N ILE A 38 -4.55 11.00 -11.32
CA ILE A 38 -4.36 11.77 -10.08
C ILE A 38 -5.18 11.12 -8.97
N GLU A 39 -4.50 10.53 -7.98
CA GLU A 39 -5.12 9.80 -6.89
C GLU A 39 -5.05 10.58 -5.57
N THR A 40 -6.19 10.69 -4.90
CA THR A 40 -6.34 11.24 -3.55
C THR A 40 -7.28 10.41 -2.69
N ALA A 41 -7.66 10.91 -1.53
CA ALA A 41 -8.69 10.34 -0.65
C ALA A 41 -9.16 11.36 0.37
N ARG A 42 -10.39 11.22 0.87
CA ARG A 42 -10.94 12.03 1.96
C ARG A 42 -10.05 11.99 3.22
N GLY A 43 -9.52 10.82 3.55
CA GLY A 43 -8.64 10.63 4.69
C GLY A 43 -7.20 11.12 4.52
N TYR A 44 -6.88 11.90 3.46
CA TYR A 44 -5.54 12.42 3.21
C TYR A 44 -5.43 13.92 3.57
N GLY A 45 -6.07 14.34 4.66
CA GLY A 45 -5.98 15.69 5.19
C GLY A 45 -6.29 16.75 4.14
N THR A 46 -5.42 17.74 3.99
CA THR A 46 -5.58 18.86 3.07
C THR A 46 -5.48 18.51 1.58
N SER A 47 -5.25 17.25 1.22
CA SER A 47 -4.95 16.84 -0.16
C SER A 47 -6.07 17.21 -1.16
N GLU A 48 -7.33 16.93 -0.83
CA GLU A 48 -8.46 17.26 -1.72
C GLU A 48 -8.61 18.78 -1.89
N LEU A 49 -8.48 19.55 -0.80
CA LEU A 49 -8.53 21.00 -0.84
C LEU A 49 -7.40 21.59 -1.70
N GLN A 50 -6.18 21.08 -1.57
CA GLN A 50 -5.04 21.53 -2.37
C GLN A 50 -5.19 21.18 -3.85
N LEU A 51 -5.68 19.97 -4.16
CA LEU A 51 -5.98 19.55 -5.52
C LEU A 51 -7.11 20.34 -6.16
N GLY A 52 -8.15 20.69 -5.41
CA GLY A 52 -9.26 21.51 -5.91
C GLY A 52 -8.83 22.89 -6.40
N ARG A 53 -7.68 23.40 -5.94
CA ARG A 53 -7.10 24.65 -6.45
C ARG A 53 -6.48 24.52 -7.83
N ILE A 54 -6.15 23.32 -8.29
CA ILE A 54 -5.53 23.09 -9.60
C ILE A 54 -6.40 22.30 -10.56
N LEU A 55 -7.11 21.27 -10.11
CA LEU A 55 -7.88 20.36 -10.98
C LEU A 55 -8.82 21.06 -11.96
N PRO A 56 -9.60 22.12 -11.57
CA PRO A 56 -10.46 22.84 -12.50
C PRO A 56 -9.72 23.60 -13.60
N ARG A 57 -8.39 23.74 -13.48
CA ARG A 57 -7.52 24.45 -14.45
C ARG A 57 -6.75 23.48 -15.37
N LEU A 58 -6.97 22.18 -15.22
CA LEU A 58 -6.42 21.15 -16.09
C LEU A 58 -7.45 20.71 -17.12
N PRO A 59 -7.03 20.17 -18.28
CA PRO A 59 -7.94 19.57 -19.25
C PRO A 59 -8.63 18.35 -18.61
N ARG A 60 -9.89 18.52 -18.18
CA ARG A 60 -10.60 17.52 -17.36
C ARG A 60 -10.75 16.19 -18.07
N GLU A 61 -10.93 16.20 -19.38
CA GLU A 61 -11.10 15.02 -20.24
C GLU A 61 -9.80 14.25 -20.48
N GLU A 62 -8.64 14.84 -20.21
CA GLU A 62 -7.32 14.22 -20.38
C GLU A 62 -6.80 13.59 -19.08
N ILE A 63 -7.46 13.86 -17.95
CA ILE A 63 -7.04 13.38 -16.63
C ILE A 63 -8.06 12.41 -16.03
N ILE A 64 -7.55 11.44 -15.28
CA ILE A 64 -8.32 10.49 -14.47
C ILE A 64 -8.18 10.93 -13.02
N VAL A 65 -9.28 11.31 -12.39
CA VAL A 65 -9.28 11.72 -10.99
C VAL A 65 -9.90 10.62 -10.14
N GLN A 66 -9.13 10.17 -9.15
CA GLN A 66 -9.57 9.20 -8.15
C GLN A 66 -9.61 9.84 -6.77
N THR A 67 -10.75 9.72 -6.09
CA THR A 67 -10.81 9.90 -4.64
C THR A 67 -11.35 8.66 -3.95
N LYS A 68 -11.21 8.61 -2.62
CA LYS A 68 -11.64 7.48 -1.81
C LYS A 68 -12.34 7.97 -0.55
N VAL A 69 -13.45 7.31 -0.22
CA VAL A 69 -14.23 7.55 0.99
C VAL A 69 -14.30 6.24 1.78
N ALA A 70 -14.03 6.30 3.08
CA ALA A 70 -14.12 5.11 3.93
C ALA A 70 -15.55 4.52 3.92
N PRO A 71 -15.71 3.21 4.09
CA PRO A 71 -17.01 2.65 4.42
C PRO A 71 -17.51 3.24 5.75
N TYR A 72 -18.80 3.54 5.81
CA TYR A 72 -19.51 4.00 7.00
C TYR A 72 -20.63 3.04 7.34
N GLU A 73 -21.06 3.09 8.60
CA GLU A 73 -22.21 2.29 9.02
C GLU A 73 -23.47 2.65 8.23
N THR A 74 -23.64 3.91 7.82
CA THR A 74 -24.78 4.33 7.01
C THR A 74 -24.38 4.82 5.63
N ALA A 75 -25.18 4.48 4.62
CA ALA A 75 -25.02 4.99 3.26
C ALA A 75 -25.18 6.53 3.18
N ALA A 76 -26.00 7.11 4.05
CA ALA A 76 -26.21 8.55 4.13
C ALA A 76 -24.94 9.29 4.55
N GLU A 77 -24.18 8.73 5.49
CA GLU A 77 -22.91 9.29 5.97
C GLU A 77 -21.81 9.17 4.90
N PHE A 78 -21.76 8.02 4.21
CA PHE A 78 -20.90 7.82 3.05
C PHE A 78 -21.17 8.87 1.96
N ARG A 79 -22.44 9.11 1.61
CA ARG A 79 -22.83 10.12 0.62
C ARG A 79 -22.45 11.52 1.06
N LYS A 80 -22.77 11.89 2.30
CA LYS A 80 -22.40 13.21 2.86
C LYS A 80 -20.89 13.44 2.77
N THR A 81 -20.11 12.42 3.09
CA THR A 81 -18.64 12.48 3.03
C THR A 81 -18.14 12.60 1.60
N PHE A 82 -18.73 11.88 0.65
CA PHE A 82 -18.44 12.04 -0.78
C PHE A 82 -18.79 13.45 -1.29
N ASP A 83 -19.95 13.98 -0.92
CA ASP A 83 -20.37 15.34 -1.30
C ASP A 83 -19.37 16.39 -0.79
N HIS A 84 -18.86 16.20 0.43
CA HIS A 84 -17.81 17.06 0.98
C HIS A 84 -16.50 16.93 0.18
N SER A 85 -16.05 15.73 -0.17
CA SER A 85 -14.89 15.50 -1.04
C SER A 85 -15.02 16.26 -2.36
N MET A 86 -16.19 16.19 -2.99
CA MET A 86 -16.46 16.86 -4.27
C MET A 86 -16.39 18.39 -4.13
N SER A 87 -16.89 18.94 -3.01
CA SER A 87 -16.81 20.37 -2.73
C SER A 87 -15.36 20.86 -2.58
N LEU A 88 -14.49 20.06 -1.96
CA LEU A 88 -13.08 20.36 -1.81
C LEU A 88 -12.30 20.24 -3.12
N LEU A 89 -12.60 19.20 -3.91
CA LEU A 89 -11.97 18.97 -5.22
C LEU A 89 -12.44 19.97 -6.29
N GLN A 90 -13.57 20.68 -6.05
CA GLN A 90 -14.20 21.60 -7.00
C GLN A 90 -14.49 20.95 -8.36
N LEU A 91 -14.99 19.72 -8.33
CA LEU A 91 -15.35 18.92 -9.50
C LEU A 91 -16.80 18.46 -9.44
N ASP A 92 -17.46 18.33 -10.60
CA ASP A 92 -18.83 17.79 -10.71
C ASP A 92 -18.82 16.26 -10.61
N HIS A 93 -17.76 15.62 -11.08
CA HIS A 93 -17.61 14.17 -11.04
C HIS A 93 -16.15 13.74 -10.85
N VAL A 94 -15.95 12.50 -10.37
CA VAL A 94 -14.68 11.79 -10.40
C VAL A 94 -14.76 10.58 -11.33
N ASP A 95 -13.64 10.20 -11.91
CA ASP A 95 -13.58 9.02 -12.76
C ASP A 95 -13.61 7.75 -11.91
N LEU A 96 -12.91 7.75 -10.79
CA LEU A 96 -12.74 6.60 -9.91
C LEU A 96 -13.13 6.96 -8.47
N LEU A 97 -14.14 6.29 -7.92
CA LEU A 97 -14.47 6.35 -6.49
C LEU A 97 -14.06 5.05 -5.82
N GLY A 98 -13.13 5.11 -4.86
CA GLY A 98 -12.74 3.96 -4.06
C GLY A 98 -13.42 3.93 -2.69
N LEU A 99 -13.92 2.78 -2.25
CA LEU A 99 -14.21 2.56 -0.84
C LEU A 99 -12.87 2.41 -0.11
N HIS A 100 -12.55 3.33 0.79
CA HIS A 100 -11.23 3.48 1.39
C HIS A 100 -11.00 2.52 2.55
N GLY A 101 -10.25 1.46 2.31
CA GLY A 101 -9.80 0.58 3.38
C GLY A 101 -10.79 -0.50 3.77
N ILE A 102 -11.27 -1.32 2.84
CA ILE A 102 -11.95 -2.57 3.21
C ILE A 102 -10.90 -3.52 3.81
N ASN A 103 -10.54 -3.29 5.08
CA ASN A 103 -9.41 -3.93 5.75
C ASN A 103 -9.82 -5.04 6.72
N ASN A 104 -11.08 -5.09 7.12
CA ASN A 104 -11.64 -6.02 8.09
C ASN A 104 -13.09 -6.37 7.74
N GLN A 105 -13.67 -7.32 8.47
CA GLN A 105 -15.03 -7.79 8.23
C GLN A 105 -16.07 -6.69 8.46
N GLU A 106 -15.88 -5.80 9.43
CA GLU A 106 -16.82 -4.71 9.72
C GLU A 106 -16.94 -3.75 8.53
N PHE A 107 -15.79 -3.29 7.98
CA PHE A 107 -15.76 -2.41 6.80
C PHE A 107 -16.28 -3.11 5.55
N TYR A 108 -16.03 -4.42 5.42
CA TYR A 108 -16.63 -5.24 4.37
C TYR A 108 -18.17 -5.25 4.49
N ASP A 109 -18.70 -5.46 5.68
CA ASP A 109 -20.16 -5.51 5.91
C ASP A 109 -20.80 -4.14 5.67
N TRP A 110 -20.22 -3.05 6.15
CA TRP A 110 -20.70 -1.69 5.86
C TRP A 110 -20.68 -1.37 4.37
N ALA A 111 -19.65 -1.81 3.67
CA ALA A 111 -19.54 -1.61 2.23
C ALA A 111 -20.61 -2.37 1.44
N LEU A 112 -20.79 -3.65 1.73
CA LEU A 112 -21.44 -4.62 0.83
C LEU A 112 -22.80 -5.13 1.29
N ARG A 113 -23.26 -4.82 2.50
CA ARG A 113 -24.61 -5.15 2.94
C ARG A 113 -25.67 -4.47 2.05
N PRO A 114 -26.88 -5.03 1.91
CA PRO A 114 -27.96 -4.37 1.20
C PRO A 114 -28.22 -2.96 1.76
N GLY A 115 -28.27 -1.95 0.86
CA GLY A 115 -28.39 -0.54 1.25
C GLY A 115 -27.12 0.07 1.84
N GLY A 116 -25.96 -0.60 1.73
CA GLY A 116 -24.66 -0.13 2.21
C GLY A 116 -23.97 0.87 1.27
N CYS A 117 -22.68 1.10 1.52
CA CYS A 117 -21.94 2.14 0.80
C CYS A 117 -21.78 1.87 -0.70
N VAL A 118 -21.66 0.59 -1.12
CA VAL A 118 -21.58 0.24 -2.56
C VAL A 118 -22.88 0.55 -3.27
N ASP A 119 -24.04 0.28 -2.65
CA ASP A 119 -25.33 0.62 -3.23
C ASP A 119 -25.49 2.14 -3.39
N GLU A 120 -24.94 2.92 -2.48
CA GLU A 120 -24.92 4.39 -2.59
C GLU A 120 -23.95 4.87 -3.65
N ALA A 121 -22.77 4.28 -3.77
CA ALA A 121 -21.83 4.55 -4.85
C ALA A 121 -22.43 4.27 -6.23
N GLU A 122 -23.26 3.20 -6.35
CA GLU A 122 -24.01 2.89 -7.58
C GLU A 122 -25.06 3.96 -7.91
N LYS A 123 -25.71 4.58 -6.91
CA LYS A 123 -26.59 5.72 -7.15
C LYS A 123 -25.80 6.92 -7.67
N LEU A 124 -24.64 7.22 -7.04
CA LEU A 124 -23.74 8.28 -7.52
C LEU A 124 -23.28 8.04 -8.96
N ARG A 125 -23.02 6.78 -9.34
CA ARG A 125 -22.70 6.39 -10.73
C ARG A 125 -23.88 6.67 -11.69
N LYS A 126 -25.09 6.31 -11.30
CA LYS A 126 -26.31 6.61 -12.08
C LYS A 126 -26.60 8.11 -12.21
N GLU A 127 -26.21 8.90 -11.22
CA GLU A 127 -26.28 10.36 -11.23
C GLU A 127 -25.20 11.00 -12.12
N GLY A 128 -24.25 10.22 -12.65
CA GLY A 128 -23.12 10.71 -13.46
C GLY A 128 -21.99 11.34 -12.66
N ARG A 129 -22.00 11.21 -11.34
CA ARG A 129 -20.99 11.78 -10.43
C ARG A 129 -19.76 10.90 -10.23
N VAL A 130 -19.85 9.64 -10.61
CA VAL A 130 -18.78 8.63 -10.54
C VAL A 130 -18.85 7.77 -11.80
N LYS A 131 -17.69 7.49 -12.42
CA LYS A 131 -17.65 6.60 -13.58
C LYS A 131 -17.43 5.14 -13.16
N HIS A 132 -16.44 4.89 -12.32
CA HIS A 132 -16.08 3.55 -11.86
C HIS A 132 -15.97 3.48 -10.34
N ILE A 133 -16.35 2.33 -9.78
CA ILE A 133 -16.36 2.07 -8.34
C ILE A 133 -15.34 0.99 -8.04
N GLY A 134 -14.45 1.24 -7.09
CA GLY A 134 -13.47 0.27 -6.64
C GLY A 134 -13.28 0.31 -5.14
N PHE A 135 -12.23 -0.32 -4.67
CA PHE A 135 -11.85 -0.24 -3.27
C PHE A 135 -10.33 -0.27 -3.08
N SER A 136 -9.86 0.27 -1.96
CA SER A 136 -8.49 0.09 -1.49
C SER A 136 -8.47 -0.78 -0.25
N THR A 137 -7.37 -1.49 -0.04
CA THR A 137 -7.29 -2.42 1.08
C THR A 137 -5.88 -2.63 1.60
N HIS A 138 -5.81 -2.89 2.90
CA HIS A 138 -4.67 -3.40 3.65
C HIS A 138 -5.03 -4.71 4.36
N GLY A 139 -6.20 -5.25 4.07
CA GLY A 139 -6.72 -6.46 4.69
C GLY A 139 -6.00 -7.73 4.26
N PRO A 140 -6.30 -8.85 4.89
CA PRO A 140 -5.76 -10.14 4.51
C PRO A 140 -6.27 -10.57 3.12
N THR A 141 -5.46 -11.35 2.40
CA THR A 141 -5.72 -11.76 1.01
C THR A 141 -7.09 -12.41 0.84
N GLU A 142 -7.53 -13.21 1.81
CA GLU A 142 -8.83 -13.89 1.76
C GLU A 142 -9.99 -12.89 1.76
N LEU A 143 -9.89 -11.83 2.55
CA LEU A 143 -10.89 -10.75 2.56
C LEU A 143 -10.90 -9.97 1.26
N ILE A 144 -9.71 -9.73 0.69
CA ILE A 144 -9.59 -9.05 -0.62
C ILE A 144 -10.26 -9.89 -1.70
N VAL A 145 -9.95 -11.19 -1.77
CA VAL A 145 -10.58 -12.12 -2.71
C VAL A 145 -12.09 -12.15 -2.51
N LYS A 146 -12.55 -12.26 -1.24
CA LYS A 146 -13.98 -12.25 -0.91
C LYS A 146 -14.68 -10.98 -1.42
N ALA A 147 -14.05 -9.81 -1.31
CA ALA A 147 -14.61 -8.56 -1.81
C ALA A 147 -14.67 -8.54 -3.36
N ILE A 148 -13.62 -9.01 -4.03
CA ILE A 148 -13.55 -9.11 -5.49
C ILE A 148 -14.62 -10.05 -6.04
N GLU A 149 -14.79 -11.24 -5.44
CA GLU A 149 -15.74 -12.28 -5.88
C GLU A 149 -17.21 -11.84 -5.75
N THR A 150 -17.49 -10.70 -5.10
CA THR A 150 -18.86 -10.12 -5.12
C THR A 150 -19.26 -9.58 -6.50
N GLY A 151 -18.29 -9.33 -7.39
CA GLY A 151 -18.52 -8.74 -8.71
C GLY A 151 -19.07 -7.29 -8.67
N ARG A 152 -18.86 -6.58 -7.55
CA ARG A 152 -19.41 -5.24 -7.31
C ARG A 152 -18.43 -4.10 -7.59
N PHE A 153 -17.19 -4.41 -7.96
CA PHE A 153 -16.13 -3.43 -8.12
C PHE A 153 -15.49 -3.50 -9.51
N ASP A 154 -15.12 -2.33 -10.03
CA ASP A 154 -14.45 -2.19 -11.32
C ASP A 154 -12.92 -2.22 -11.16
N TYR A 155 -12.39 -1.92 -9.96
CA TYR A 155 -10.94 -1.92 -9.70
C TYR A 155 -10.62 -2.13 -8.22
N VAL A 156 -9.36 -2.47 -7.95
CA VAL A 156 -8.81 -2.61 -6.59
C VAL A 156 -7.45 -1.95 -6.46
N ASN A 157 -7.24 -1.19 -5.36
CA ASN A 157 -5.92 -0.74 -4.92
C ASN A 157 -5.41 -1.71 -3.84
N LEU A 158 -4.30 -2.43 -4.10
CA LEU A 158 -3.73 -3.43 -3.19
C LEU A 158 -2.19 -3.39 -3.16
N HIS A 159 -1.60 -4.20 -2.29
CA HIS A 159 -0.15 -4.33 -2.15
C HIS A 159 0.37 -5.50 -2.97
N TYR A 160 1.33 -5.23 -3.85
CA TYR A 160 2.12 -6.23 -4.56
C TYR A 160 3.46 -5.61 -4.97
N TYR A 161 4.56 -6.19 -4.49
CA TYR A 161 5.93 -5.73 -4.76
C TYR A 161 6.84 -6.94 -4.83
N TRP A 162 8.04 -6.78 -5.34
CA TRP A 162 9.00 -7.87 -5.34
C TRP A 162 9.23 -8.44 -3.93
N ILE A 163 9.35 -7.60 -2.91
CA ILE A 163 9.52 -8.04 -1.51
C ILE A 163 8.23 -8.56 -0.86
N TYR A 164 7.05 -8.33 -1.43
CA TYR A 164 5.76 -8.70 -0.86
C TYR A 164 4.78 -9.14 -1.96
N GLN A 165 4.63 -10.44 -2.14
CA GLN A 165 3.83 -11.04 -3.21
C GLN A 165 2.59 -11.82 -2.70
N ASN A 166 2.26 -11.69 -1.41
CA ASN A 166 1.20 -12.46 -0.77
C ASN A 166 -0.19 -12.26 -1.40
N ASN A 167 -0.42 -11.11 -2.04
CA ASN A 167 -1.71 -10.79 -2.64
C ASN A 167 -1.87 -11.27 -4.09
N TRP A 168 -1.01 -12.18 -4.58
CA TRP A 168 -1.14 -12.66 -5.96
C TRP A 168 -2.49 -13.31 -6.24
N ALA A 169 -3.03 -14.09 -5.29
CA ALA A 169 -4.36 -14.69 -5.42
C ALA A 169 -5.48 -13.64 -5.60
N ALA A 170 -5.34 -12.46 -4.98
CA ALA A 170 -6.27 -11.35 -5.18
C ALA A 170 -6.10 -10.69 -6.56
N VAL A 171 -4.87 -10.61 -7.09
CA VAL A 171 -4.60 -10.15 -8.47
C VAL A 171 -5.25 -11.10 -9.48
N GLU A 172 -5.10 -12.41 -9.30
CA GLU A 172 -5.75 -13.41 -10.14
C GLU A 172 -7.29 -13.35 -10.06
N ALA A 173 -7.84 -13.16 -8.86
CA ALA A 173 -9.27 -12.96 -8.70
C ALA A 173 -9.76 -11.71 -9.43
N ALA A 174 -9.07 -10.58 -9.29
CA ALA A 174 -9.39 -9.35 -10.00
C ALA A 174 -9.35 -9.54 -11.52
N THR A 175 -8.36 -10.28 -12.03
CA THR A 175 -8.25 -10.61 -13.46
C THR A 175 -9.45 -11.43 -13.95
N ARG A 176 -9.91 -12.42 -13.17
CA ARG A 176 -11.12 -13.21 -13.54
C ARG A 176 -12.39 -12.37 -13.62
N HIS A 177 -12.43 -11.27 -12.86
CA HIS A 177 -13.57 -10.32 -12.82
C HIS A 177 -13.38 -9.10 -13.72
N ASP A 178 -12.36 -9.08 -14.59
CA ASP A 178 -12.03 -7.96 -15.50
C ASP A 178 -11.85 -6.63 -14.75
N MET A 179 -11.26 -6.67 -13.56
CA MET A 179 -11.03 -5.52 -12.71
C MET A 179 -9.66 -4.89 -12.94
N GLY A 180 -9.59 -3.56 -12.85
CA GLY A 180 -8.31 -2.84 -12.78
C GLY A 180 -7.56 -3.15 -11.47
N VAL A 181 -6.24 -3.42 -11.55
CA VAL A 181 -5.39 -3.64 -10.39
C VAL A 181 -4.37 -2.51 -10.28
N PHE A 182 -4.40 -1.78 -9.16
CA PHE A 182 -3.55 -0.62 -8.88
C PHE A 182 -2.69 -0.89 -7.64
N ILE A 183 -1.38 -0.73 -7.77
CA ILE A 183 -0.44 -1.05 -6.69
C ILE A 183 -0.22 0.16 -5.79
N ILE A 184 -0.48 0.02 -4.49
CA ILE A 184 -0.40 1.08 -3.49
C ILE A 184 1.05 1.36 -3.10
N SER A 185 1.50 2.62 -3.24
CA SER A 185 2.77 3.15 -2.68
C SER A 185 3.99 2.23 -2.89
N PRO A 186 4.30 1.80 -4.13
CA PRO A 186 5.38 0.84 -4.38
C PRO A 186 6.75 1.36 -3.94
N SER A 187 7.00 2.67 -4.02
CA SER A 187 8.29 3.27 -3.65
C SER A 187 8.57 3.24 -2.14
N ASP A 188 7.53 3.38 -1.30
CA ASP A 188 7.67 3.35 0.16
C ASP A 188 7.52 1.92 0.70
N LYS A 189 6.40 1.29 0.38
CA LYS A 189 6.05 -0.02 0.92
C LYS A 189 6.81 -1.16 0.26
N GLY A 190 7.34 -0.95 -0.92
CA GLY A 190 8.24 -1.87 -1.63
C GLY A 190 9.68 -1.89 -1.09
N GLY A 191 9.99 -1.22 0.02
CA GLY A 191 11.31 -1.25 0.65
C GLY A 191 11.97 0.10 0.87
N GLN A 192 11.21 1.21 0.94
CA GLN A 192 11.74 2.60 1.00
C GLN A 192 12.72 2.89 -0.14
N LEU A 193 12.32 2.55 -1.36
CA LEU A 193 13.17 2.55 -2.55
C LEU A 193 13.74 3.92 -2.94
N TYR A 194 13.27 4.99 -2.34
CA TYR A 194 13.84 6.35 -2.43
C TYR A 194 15.06 6.56 -1.51
N LYS A 195 15.36 5.59 -0.62
CA LYS A 195 16.57 5.51 0.22
C LYS A 195 17.06 4.07 0.27
N PRO A 196 17.45 3.47 -0.87
CA PRO A 196 17.80 2.06 -0.92
C PRO A 196 19.11 1.79 -0.20
N THR A 197 19.27 0.58 0.32
CA THR A 197 20.57 0.11 0.83
C THR A 197 21.56 -0.05 -0.30
N GLN A 198 22.85 0.10 -0.02
CA GLN A 198 23.90 -0.11 -1.03
C GLN A 198 23.84 -1.52 -1.63
N LYS A 199 23.52 -2.52 -0.80
CA LYS A 199 23.36 -3.91 -1.23
C LYS A 199 22.25 -4.07 -2.27
N LEU A 200 21.08 -3.45 -2.06
CA LEU A 200 20.01 -3.45 -3.07
C LEU A 200 20.43 -2.73 -4.35
N VAL A 201 21.11 -1.58 -4.22
CA VAL A 201 21.64 -0.85 -5.38
C VAL A 201 22.55 -1.75 -6.21
N ASP A 202 23.47 -2.48 -5.57
CA ASP A 202 24.42 -3.36 -6.27
C ASP A 202 23.73 -4.58 -6.90
N LEU A 203 22.75 -5.17 -6.22
CA LEU A 203 21.99 -6.31 -6.72
C LEU A 203 21.07 -5.96 -7.89
N CYS A 204 20.51 -4.75 -7.90
CA CYS A 204 19.58 -4.30 -8.92
C CYS A 204 20.26 -3.77 -10.21
N LYS A 205 21.57 -3.54 -10.22
CA LYS A 205 22.27 -3.05 -11.42
C LYS A 205 21.93 -3.85 -12.69
N PRO A 206 21.73 -3.19 -13.84
CA PRO A 206 21.97 -1.78 -14.14
C PRO A 206 20.82 -0.82 -13.74
N LEU A 207 19.73 -1.33 -13.19
CA LEU A 207 18.60 -0.52 -12.71
C LEU A 207 18.85 0.00 -11.29
N SER A 208 18.16 1.07 -10.93
CA SER A 208 17.95 1.38 -9.51
C SER A 208 16.95 0.38 -8.88
N PRO A 209 16.93 0.22 -7.56
CA PRO A 209 15.92 -0.59 -6.89
C PRO A 209 14.48 -0.12 -7.15
N MET A 210 14.26 1.19 -7.33
CA MET A 210 12.95 1.76 -7.65
C MET A 210 12.52 1.37 -9.06
N ALA A 211 13.36 1.61 -10.07
CA ALA A 211 13.10 1.23 -11.45
C ALA A 211 12.89 -0.30 -11.60
N PHE A 212 13.68 -1.11 -10.89
CA PHE A 212 13.50 -2.55 -10.84
C PHE A 212 12.10 -2.93 -10.31
N ASN A 213 11.68 -2.37 -9.16
CA ASN A 213 10.39 -2.70 -8.57
C ASN A 213 9.21 -2.24 -9.43
N ASP A 214 9.31 -1.07 -10.07
CA ASP A 214 8.30 -0.59 -11.01
C ASP A 214 8.13 -1.56 -12.19
N LEU A 215 9.23 -1.94 -12.82
CA LEU A 215 9.23 -2.89 -13.93
C LEU A 215 8.80 -4.28 -13.49
N PHE A 216 9.20 -4.73 -12.28
CA PHE A 216 8.73 -6.00 -11.71
C PHE A 216 7.20 -6.00 -11.59
N CYS A 217 6.60 -4.98 -11.01
CA CYS A 217 5.16 -4.90 -10.89
C CYS A 217 4.49 -4.87 -12.27
N LEU A 218 4.93 -3.99 -13.16
CA LEU A 218 4.30 -3.76 -14.45
C LEU A 218 4.62 -4.84 -15.50
N SER A 219 5.58 -5.73 -15.26
CA SER A 219 5.82 -6.90 -16.10
C SER A 219 4.70 -7.94 -16.03
N HIS A 220 3.81 -7.82 -15.03
CA HIS A 220 2.62 -8.65 -14.91
C HIS A 220 1.47 -7.95 -15.63
N PRO A 221 0.94 -8.49 -16.72
CA PRO A 221 -0.12 -7.85 -17.52
C PRO A 221 -1.42 -7.63 -16.74
N GLN A 222 -1.58 -8.28 -15.61
CA GLN A 222 -2.71 -8.13 -14.69
C GLN A 222 -2.62 -6.85 -13.83
N ILE A 223 -1.45 -6.19 -13.78
CA ILE A 223 -1.23 -4.96 -13.00
C ILE A 223 -1.27 -3.78 -13.96
N HIS A 224 -2.20 -2.84 -13.73
CA HIS A 224 -2.50 -1.78 -14.68
C HIS A 224 -1.79 -0.46 -14.36
N THR A 225 -1.57 -0.15 -13.07
CA THR A 225 -0.92 1.11 -12.67
C THR A 225 -0.30 1.04 -11.28
N LEU A 226 0.61 1.97 -11.02
CA LEU A 226 1.30 2.15 -9.75
C LEU A 226 0.88 3.49 -9.13
N SER A 227 0.39 3.47 -7.90
CA SER A 227 0.07 4.69 -7.13
C SER A 227 1.34 5.29 -6.55
N LEU A 228 2.01 6.12 -7.33
CA LEU A 228 3.27 6.75 -6.96
C LEU A 228 3.06 7.93 -6.00
N GLY A 229 4.02 8.14 -5.11
CA GLY A 229 4.12 9.34 -4.29
C GLY A 229 5.28 10.20 -4.76
N ALA A 230 5.03 11.48 -5.00
CA ALA A 230 6.05 12.46 -5.35
C ALA A 230 6.09 13.58 -4.31
N ALA A 231 7.26 14.06 -3.95
CA ALA A 231 7.47 15.22 -3.10
C ALA A 231 7.78 16.50 -3.90
N LYS A 232 8.27 16.33 -5.12
CA LYS A 232 8.64 17.39 -6.06
C LYS A 232 8.51 16.89 -7.51
N PRO A 233 8.46 17.78 -8.51
CA PRO A 233 8.25 17.43 -9.91
C PRO A 233 9.23 16.38 -10.46
N SER A 234 10.51 16.47 -10.10
CA SER A 234 11.55 15.57 -10.62
C SER A 234 11.46 14.13 -10.09
N ASP A 235 10.64 13.86 -9.08
CA ASP A 235 10.50 12.51 -8.52
C ASP A 235 9.86 11.54 -9.53
N PHE A 236 9.17 12.05 -10.55
CA PHE A 236 8.62 11.21 -11.63
C PHE A 236 9.63 10.77 -12.69
N ASP A 237 10.75 11.48 -12.81
CA ASP A 237 11.69 11.25 -13.93
C ASP A 237 12.27 9.82 -13.92
N GLU A 238 12.54 9.27 -12.74
CA GLU A 238 13.05 7.90 -12.59
C GLU A 238 12.00 6.85 -13.02
N HIS A 239 10.75 7.03 -12.61
CA HIS A 239 9.65 6.15 -12.98
C HIS A 239 9.40 6.16 -14.49
N VAL A 240 9.35 7.34 -15.11
CA VAL A 240 9.17 7.46 -16.56
C VAL A 240 10.36 6.87 -17.34
N ASN A 241 11.58 7.04 -16.83
CA ASN A 241 12.76 6.39 -17.45
C ASN A 241 12.70 4.86 -17.34
N ALA A 242 12.20 4.32 -16.23
CA ALA A 242 11.99 2.89 -16.09
C ALA A 242 11.00 2.35 -17.15
N LEU A 243 9.90 3.05 -17.41
CA LEU A 243 8.89 2.64 -18.39
C LEU A 243 9.43 2.47 -19.82
N LYS A 244 10.53 3.15 -20.19
CA LYS A 244 11.20 2.96 -21.50
C LYS A 244 11.74 1.53 -21.68
N LEU A 245 11.86 0.76 -20.60
CA LEU A 245 12.34 -0.62 -20.61
C LEU A 245 11.20 -1.65 -20.44
N LEU A 246 9.94 -1.21 -20.44
CA LEU A 246 8.79 -2.09 -20.16
C LEU A 246 8.71 -3.25 -21.16
N ASP A 247 8.92 -3.00 -22.43
CA ASP A 247 8.93 -4.03 -23.49
C ASP A 247 10.16 -4.96 -23.43
N GLN A 248 11.15 -4.63 -22.58
CA GLN A 248 12.39 -5.39 -22.41
C GLN A 248 12.45 -6.13 -21.06
N THR A 249 11.36 -6.16 -20.29
CA THR A 249 11.32 -6.77 -18.95
C THR A 249 11.75 -8.23 -18.97
N ASN A 250 11.42 -8.99 -20.01
CA ASN A 250 11.82 -10.39 -20.19
C ASN A 250 13.34 -10.58 -20.31
N THR A 251 14.09 -9.54 -20.63
CA THR A 251 15.55 -9.56 -20.75
C THR A 251 16.22 -8.91 -19.55
N VAL A 252 15.68 -7.80 -19.07
CA VAL A 252 16.31 -6.97 -18.03
C VAL A 252 16.08 -7.53 -16.62
N LEU A 253 14.87 -8.05 -16.33
CA LEU A 253 14.54 -8.53 -14.98
C LEU A 253 15.21 -9.85 -14.58
N PRO A 254 15.31 -10.90 -15.43
CA PRO A 254 15.82 -12.20 -14.99
C PRO A 254 17.22 -12.17 -14.37
N PRO A 255 18.23 -11.44 -14.90
CA PRO A 255 19.53 -11.37 -14.27
C PRO A 255 19.50 -10.71 -12.89
N ILE A 256 18.62 -9.71 -12.68
CA ILE A 256 18.45 -9.02 -11.40
C ILE A 256 17.76 -9.97 -10.40
N LEU A 257 16.66 -10.60 -10.81
CA LEU A 257 15.93 -11.57 -10.00
C LEU A 257 16.84 -12.72 -9.54
N ASN A 258 17.69 -13.22 -10.42
CA ASN A 258 18.66 -14.27 -10.08
C ASN A 258 19.64 -13.82 -9.00
N ARG A 259 20.18 -12.59 -9.07
CA ARG A 259 21.07 -12.04 -8.04
C ARG A 259 20.36 -11.84 -6.71
N LEU A 260 19.14 -11.29 -6.74
CA LEU A 260 18.33 -11.07 -5.55
C LEU A 260 17.96 -12.40 -4.87
N ASN A 261 17.53 -13.40 -5.64
CA ASN A 261 17.21 -14.72 -5.12
C ASN A 261 18.45 -15.46 -4.58
N ALA A 262 19.60 -15.31 -5.25
CA ALA A 262 20.86 -15.86 -4.75
C ALA A 262 21.27 -15.22 -3.42
N ALA A 263 21.17 -13.89 -3.30
CA ALA A 263 21.45 -13.17 -2.04
C ALA A 263 20.50 -13.61 -0.92
N TYR A 264 19.21 -13.79 -1.24
CA TYR A 264 18.19 -14.28 -0.30
C TYR A 264 18.54 -15.69 0.20
N THR A 265 18.85 -16.59 -0.74
CA THR A 265 19.23 -17.97 -0.41
C THR A 265 20.54 -18.05 0.36
N GLN A 266 21.54 -17.23 0.00
CA GLN A 266 22.81 -17.17 0.71
C GLN A 266 22.66 -16.71 2.16
N ALA A 267 21.79 -15.72 2.40
CA ALA A 267 21.58 -15.17 3.74
C ALA A 267 20.78 -16.08 4.66
N LEU A 268 19.79 -16.79 4.15
CA LEU A 268 18.76 -17.47 4.95
C LEU A 268 18.75 -19.00 4.78
N GLY A 269 19.29 -19.52 3.70
CA GLY A 269 19.20 -20.92 3.32
C GLY A 269 17.93 -21.27 2.56
N ALA A 270 18.05 -22.18 1.59
CA ALA A 270 16.94 -22.57 0.72
C ALA A 270 15.78 -23.24 1.48
N GLU A 271 16.11 -24.08 2.46
CA GLU A 271 15.15 -24.82 3.29
C GLU A 271 14.24 -23.86 4.09
N TRP A 272 14.86 -22.87 4.75
CA TRP A 272 14.13 -21.83 5.46
C TRP A 272 13.22 -21.03 4.53
N LEU A 273 13.73 -20.60 3.37
CA LEU A 273 12.94 -19.80 2.42
C LEU A 273 11.73 -20.54 1.86
N ALA A 274 11.82 -21.86 1.70
CA ALA A 274 10.72 -22.67 1.21
C ALA A 274 9.58 -22.85 2.23
N ASP A 275 9.89 -22.78 3.52
CA ASP A 275 8.98 -23.29 4.55
C ASP A 275 8.71 -22.34 5.74
N TRP A 276 9.44 -21.25 5.87
CA TRP A 276 9.39 -20.39 7.06
C TRP A 276 7.97 -19.90 7.43
N SER A 277 7.09 -19.71 6.45
CA SER A 277 5.73 -19.19 6.69
C SER A 277 4.70 -20.30 6.94
N LYS A 278 5.06 -21.57 6.66
CA LYS A 278 4.11 -22.69 6.76
C LYS A 278 3.84 -23.07 8.21
N GLY A 279 2.59 -22.99 8.60
CA GLY A 279 2.16 -23.38 9.96
C GLY A 279 2.34 -22.28 11.02
N LEU A 280 2.71 -21.06 10.63
CA LEU A 280 2.65 -19.92 11.53
C LEU A 280 1.20 -19.55 11.82
N PRO A 281 0.84 -19.29 13.11
CA PRO A 281 -0.48 -18.80 13.45
C PRO A 281 -0.69 -17.37 12.94
N ARG A 282 -1.95 -17.02 12.75
CA ARG A 282 -2.33 -15.61 12.51
C ARG A 282 -2.10 -14.82 13.80
N TRP A 283 -1.96 -13.50 13.64
CA TRP A 283 -1.70 -12.62 14.78
C TRP A 283 -2.85 -12.66 15.84
N GLU A 284 -4.11 -12.81 15.37
CA GLU A 284 -5.28 -12.95 16.25
C GLU A 284 -5.21 -14.20 17.14
N GLU A 285 -4.55 -15.24 16.65
CA GLU A 285 -4.39 -16.53 17.34
C GLU A 285 -3.09 -16.61 18.15
N THR A 286 -2.22 -15.63 18.01
CA THR A 286 -0.93 -15.60 18.69
C THR A 286 -1.08 -14.96 20.08
N PRO A 287 -0.58 -15.60 21.15
CA PRO A 287 -0.54 -14.99 22.48
C PRO A 287 0.10 -13.60 22.44
N GLY A 288 -0.53 -12.64 23.14
CA GLY A 288 -0.10 -11.25 23.10
C GLY A 288 -0.35 -10.54 21.77
N GLN A 289 -1.11 -11.15 20.84
CA GLN A 289 -1.42 -10.63 19.52
C GLN A 289 -0.17 -10.25 18.68
N ILE A 290 0.96 -10.88 18.97
CA ILE A 290 2.23 -10.64 18.25
C ILE A 290 2.11 -11.13 16.81
N ASN A 291 2.44 -10.27 15.83
CA ASN A 291 2.37 -10.64 14.42
C ASN A 291 3.64 -11.37 13.97
N LEU A 292 3.72 -12.67 14.31
CA LEU A 292 4.84 -13.55 13.93
C LEU A 292 5.18 -13.51 12.44
N PRO A 293 4.21 -13.71 11.51
CA PRO A 293 4.52 -13.73 10.08
C PRO A 293 5.20 -12.44 9.60
N ILE A 294 4.72 -11.28 10.04
CA ILE A 294 5.28 -9.99 9.62
C ILE A 294 6.67 -9.75 10.25
N ILE A 295 6.86 -10.09 11.52
CA ILE A 295 8.16 -9.90 12.17
C ILE A 295 9.23 -10.79 11.52
N ILE A 296 8.90 -12.05 11.22
CA ILE A 296 9.83 -12.98 10.55
C ILE A 296 10.09 -12.52 9.11
N TRP A 297 9.08 -12.06 8.39
CA TRP A 297 9.26 -11.49 7.05
C TRP A 297 10.20 -10.27 7.06
N LEU A 298 10.03 -9.34 8.01
CA LEU A 298 10.92 -8.19 8.18
C LEU A 298 12.36 -8.63 8.52
N TRP A 299 12.51 -9.66 9.38
CA TRP A 299 13.82 -10.24 9.69
C TRP A 299 14.50 -10.82 8.45
N ASN A 300 13.75 -11.55 7.61
CA ASN A 300 14.26 -12.09 6.37
C ASN A 300 14.81 -10.98 5.46
N LEU A 301 14.06 -9.89 5.29
CA LEU A 301 14.47 -8.75 4.47
C LEU A 301 15.70 -8.03 5.05
N LEU A 302 15.73 -7.86 6.36
CA LEU A 302 16.87 -7.24 7.06
C LEU A 302 18.14 -8.07 6.83
N LYS A 303 18.08 -9.38 7.05
CA LYS A 303 19.23 -10.28 6.88
C LYS A 303 19.71 -10.39 5.43
N ALA A 304 18.79 -10.42 4.49
CA ALA A 304 19.11 -10.63 3.08
C ALA A 304 19.57 -9.36 2.36
N PHE A 305 19.00 -8.21 2.69
CA PHE A 305 19.14 -6.97 1.91
C PHE A 305 19.53 -5.75 2.73
N ASP A 306 19.93 -5.94 3.99
CA ASP A 306 20.31 -4.89 4.93
C ASP A 306 19.20 -3.83 5.15
N LEU A 307 17.92 -4.21 4.98
CA LEU A 307 16.76 -3.32 5.07
C LEU A 307 16.42 -2.97 6.54
N THR A 308 17.41 -2.55 7.32
CA THR A 308 17.26 -2.28 8.76
C THR A 308 16.30 -1.14 9.04
N GLU A 309 16.42 -0.01 8.34
CA GLU A 309 15.54 1.15 8.55
C GLU A 309 14.10 0.87 8.10
N TYR A 310 13.93 0.15 7.01
CA TYR A 310 12.61 -0.33 6.58
C TYR A 310 11.99 -1.25 7.63
N ALA A 311 12.76 -2.22 8.13
CA ALA A 311 12.31 -3.14 9.17
C ALA A 311 11.98 -2.39 10.47
N ARG A 312 12.81 -1.44 10.90
CA ARG A 312 12.59 -0.60 12.08
C ARG A 312 11.28 0.16 11.98
N MET A 313 11.05 0.86 10.87
CA MET A 313 9.83 1.64 10.67
C MET A 313 8.59 0.74 10.67
N ARG A 314 8.62 -0.40 9.97
CA ARG A 314 7.47 -1.30 9.88
C ARG A 314 7.20 -2.06 11.19
N TYR A 315 8.25 -2.47 11.90
CA TYR A 315 8.16 -3.12 13.20
C TYR A 315 7.51 -2.23 14.26
N ASN A 316 7.91 -0.96 14.32
CA ASN A 316 7.37 0.00 15.31
C ASN A 316 6.02 0.61 14.90
N LEU A 317 5.52 0.32 13.70
CA LEU A 317 4.14 0.58 13.29
C LEU A 317 3.16 -0.51 13.77
N LEU A 318 3.64 -1.70 14.13
CA LEU A 318 2.78 -2.75 14.69
C LEU A 318 2.16 -2.27 16.01
N GLY A 319 0.85 -2.46 16.15
CA GLY A 319 0.09 -2.00 17.31
C GLY A 319 -0.53 -0.60 17.20
N ASN A 320 -0.18 0.17 16.15
CA ASN A 320 -0.70 1.52 15.93
C ASN A 320 -1.93 1.57 14.99
N GLY A 321 -2.75 0.54 15.07
CA GLY A 321 -4.10 0.51 14.54
C GLY A 321 -4.27 0.41 13.04
N GLY A 322 -5.14 -0.50 12.62
CA GLY A 322 -5.90 -0.44 11.39
C GLY A 322 -5.16 -0.49 10.05
N HIS A 323 -3.86 -0.83 10.02
CA HIS A 323 -3.09 -0.75 8.81
C HIS A 323 -2.61 -2.07 8.25
N TRP A 324 -1.75 -1.91 7.23
CA TRP A 324 -1.14 -2.98 6.46
C TRP A 324 -0.56 -4.11 7.34
N PHE A 325 -0.08 -3.75 8.53
CA PHE A 325 0.40 -4.74 9.51
C PHE A 325 -0.40 -4.64 10.81
N PRO A 326 -1.48 -5.42 10.94
CA PRO A 326 -2.24 -5.52 12.19
C PRO A 326 -1.45 -6.32 13.25
N GLY A 327 -1.97 -6.35 14.48
CA GLY A 327 -1.32 -7.03 15.61
C GLY A 327 -0.19 -6.21 16.23
N LEU A 328 0.51 -6.79 17.19
CA LEU A 328 1.56 -6.15 17.96
C LEU A 328 2.96 -6.60 17.54
N ASN A 329 3.96 -5.80 17.86
CA ASN A 329 5.36 -6.21 17.84
C ASN A 329 5.71 -7.03 19.09
N ALA A 330 6.99 -7.42 19.25
CA ALA A 330 7.41 -8.28 20.35
C ALA A 330 7.72 -7.54 21.68
N THR A 331 7.17 -6.34 21.91
CA THR A 331 7.42 -5.57 23.14
C THR A 331 7.00 -6.33 24.41
N ASN A 332 5.89 -7.09 24.35
CA ASN A 332 5.37 -7.88 25.47
C ASN A 332 5.82 -9.36 25.42
N LEU A 333 6.85 -9.69 24.64
CA LEU A 333 7.30 -11.08 24.44
C LEU A 333 7.63 -11.78 25.76
N ALA A 334 8.28 -11.11 26.70
CA ALA A 334 8.69 -11.70 27.98
C ALA A 334 7.48 -12.26 28.80
N GLU A 335 6.31 -11.66 28.65
CA GLU A 335 5.10 -12.06 29.35
C GLU A 335 4.41 -13.27 28.70
N VAL A 336 4.58 -13.44 27.39
CA VAL A 336 3.82 -14.43 26.61
C VAL A 336 4.68 -15.48 25.92
N GLU A 337 6.02 -15.47 26.10
CA GLU A 337 6.97 -16.36 25.41
C GLU A 337 6.60 -17.83 25.56
N SER A 338 6.30 -18.29 26.78
CA SER A 338 5.93 -19.69 27.03
C SER A 338 4.65 -20.09 26.29
N ALA A 339 3.67 -19.20 26.26
CA ALA A 339 2.41 -19.46 25.54
C ALA A 339 2.59 -19.46 24.01
N ILE A 340 3.46 -18.58 23.48
CA ILE A 340 3.83 -18.63 22.06
C ILE A 340 4.60 -19.91 21.73
N PHE A 341 5.51 -20.32 22.60
CA PHE A 341 6.26 -21.55 22.43
C PHE A 341 5.35 -22.78 22.35
N GLU A 342 4.32 -22.85 23.21
CA GLU A 342 3.30 -23.90 23.16
C GLU A 342 2.44 -23.82 21.89
N LYS A 343 2.00 -22.60 21.51
CA LYS A 343 1.23 -22.37 20.27
C LYS A 343 1.97 -22.84 19.03
N LEU A 344 3.29 -22.70 19.03
CA LEU A 344 4.18 -23.13 17.93
C LEU A 344 4.61 -24.61 18.01
N SER A 345 3.97 -25.46 18.83
CA SER A 345 4.35 -26.86 19.04
C SER A 345 4.48 -27.68 17.73
N ASN A 346 3.67 -27.36 16.72
CA ASN A 346 3.68 -28.02 15.42
C ASN A 346 4.46 -27.25 14.34
N TYR A 347 5.06 -26.10 14.69
CA TYR A 347 5.85 -25.31 13.74
C TYR A 347 7.31 -25.81 13.70
N ALA A 348 7.79 -26.16 12.52
CA ALA A 348 9.10 -26.81 12.34
C ALA A 348 10.29 -25.96 12.87
N TYR A 349 10.15 -24.63 12.87
CA TYR A 349 11.21 -23.71 13.26
C TYR A 349 10.86 -22.93 14.53
N ARG A 350 10.18 -23.58 15.48
CA ARG A 350 9.70 -22.97 16.73
C ARG A 350 10.77 -22.17 17.49
N ASP A 351 11.90 -22.81 17.77
CA ASP A 351 12.99 -22.20 18.54
C ASP A 351 13.60 -21.01 17.80
N LYS A 352 13.75 -21.14 16.48
CA LYS A 352 14.23 -20.07 15.61
C LYS A 352 13.25 -18.88 15.57
N ALA A 353 11.94 -19.13 15.55
CA ALA A 353 10.96 -18.05 15.59
C ALA A 353 11.05 -17.23 16.88
N ILE A 354 11.18 -17.89 18.04
CA ILE A 354 11.38 -17.20 19.33
C ILE A 354 12.68 -16.39 19.32
N ALA A 355 13.77 -16.96 18.80
CA ALA A 355 15.05 -16.26 18.68
C ALA A 355 14.94 -15.03 17.77
N ILE A 356 14.22 -15.14 16.64
CA ILE A 356 13.96 -14.02 15.72
C ILE A 356 13.14 -12.91 16.42
N LEU A 357 12.12 -13.24 17.21
CA LEU A 357 11.36 -12.21 17.93
C LEU A 357 12.25 -11.41 18.89
N LYS A 358 13.14 -12.08 19.63
CA LYS A 358 14.10 -11.44 20.54
C LYS A 358 15.08 -10.56 19.77
N GLU A 359 15.69 -11.14 18.74
CA GLU A 359 16.67 -10.42 17.90
C GLU A 359 16.06 -9.19 17.24
N MET A 360 14.84 -9.31 16.68
CA MET A 360 14.17 -8.18 16.04
C MET A 360 13.81 -7.08 17.04
N HIS A 361 13.36 -7.46 18.23
CA HIS A 361 13.06 -6.46 19.25
C HIS A 361 14.33 -5.72 19.72
N GLU A 362 15.46 -6.41 19.85
CA GLU A 362 16.75 -5.82 20.20
C GLU A 362 17.30 -4.90 19.09
N LEU A 363 17.24 -5.34 17.81
CA LEU A 363 17.81 -4.60 16.69
C LEU A 363 17.00 -3.39 16.25
N VAL A 364 15.68 -3.52 16.24
CA VAL A 364 14.80 -2.52 15.62
C VAL A 364 13.67 -2.03 16.54
N GLY A 365 13.49 -2.62 17.72
CA GLY A 365 12.55 -2.15 18.71
C GLY A 365 12.87 -0.71 19.16
N GLY A 366 11.84 0.06 19.47
CA GLY A 366 11.97 1.45 19.87
C GLY A 366 10.61 2.09 20.11
N GLU A 367 10.59 3.43 20.14
CA GLU A 367 9.35 4.17 20.26
C GLU A 367 8.39 3.85 19.10
N ALA A 368 7.09 3.80 19.41
CA ALA A 368 6.06 3.61 18.42
C ALA A 368 6.17 4.69 17.33
N VAL A 369 6.36 4.27 16.09
CA VAL A 369 6.37 5.19 14.96
C VAL A 369 4.93 5.61 14.70
N LYS A 370 4.66 6.90 14.80
CA LYS A 370 3.39 7.45 14.32
C LYS A 370 3.33 7.28 12.80
N ARG A 371 2.18 6.93 12.30
CA ARG A 371 1.94 6.88 10.85
C ARG A 371 2.32 8.20 10.21
N LEU A 372 2.82 8.13 8.96
CA LEU A 372 2.93 9.32 8.10
C LEU A 372 1.57 10.02 7.90
N SER A 373 0.46 9.27 8.09
CA SER A 373 -0.92 9.77 8.07
C SER A 373 -1.41 10.36 9.39
N GLN A 374 -0.60 10.44 10.41
CA GLN A 374 -0.89 11.04 11.71
C GLN A 374 0.27 11.91 12.19
N SER A 375 1.06 12.46 11.28
CA SER A 375 2.00 13.50 11.67
C SER A 375 1.20 14.67 12.20
N ASP A 376 1.48 15.02 13.43
CA ASP A 376 0.95 16.19 14.13
C ASP A 376 1.24 17.48 13.37
#